data_d2d445334d2ae6dd53b884b12b1297dc
#
_entry.id   d2d445334d2ae6dd53b884b12b1297dc
#
_cell.length_a   1.000
_cell.length_b   1.000
_cell.length_c   1.000
_cell.angle_alpha   90.00
_cell.angle_beta   90.00
_cell.angle_gamma   90.00
#
_symmetry.space_group_name_H-M   'P 1'
#
loop_
_entity.id
_entity.type
_entity.pdbx_description
1 polymer ?
#
loop_
_entity_poly.entity_id
_entity_poly.type
_entity_poly.pdbx_seq_one_letter_code
_entity_poly.pdbx_strand_id
1 'polypeptide(L)'
;MARPPPVPDLAADTRTCVLEDALLPAERKLAEMGDHQRVRESRLAFQTATAGEFISAVEAIVGRKVRAFASATDVGANVVFETFVFEPDIRGDGGPPIREP
;
A
#
# COMPACT_ATOMS: atom_id res chain seq x y z
N MET A 1 -6.00 -15.66 32.20
CA MET A 1 -5.29 -15.84 31.00
C MET A 1 -4.72 -14.49 30.52
N ALA A 2 -3.48 -14.48 30.30
CA ALA A 2 -2.85 -13.26 29.88
C ALA A 2 -3.17 -13.00 28.42
N ARG A 3 -3.53 -11.82 28.12
CA ARG A 3 -3.59 -11.48 26.73
C ARG A 3 -2.20 -11.11 26.25
N PRO A 4 -1.95 -11.30 24.99
CA PRO A 4 -0.63 -10.96 24.47
C PRO A 4 -0.36 -9.47 24.68
N PRO A 5 0.87 -9.12 24.87
CA PRO A 5 1.20 -7.71 24.97
C PRO A 5 0.81 -7.01 23.68
N PRO A 6 0.48 -5.76 23.76
CA PRO A 6 0.21 -5.01 22.55
C PRO A 6 1.45 -5.02 21.68
N VAL A 7 1.21 -5.08 20.38
CA VAL A 7 2.30 -4.98 19.44
C VAL A 7 2.83 -3.56 19.51
N PRO A 8 4.11 -3.40 19.74
CA PRO A 8 4.66 -2.05 19.81
C PRO A 8 4.52 -1.35 18.46
N ASP A 9 4.14 -0.12 18.50
CA ASP A 9 4.05 0.65 17.30
C ASP A 9 5.38 0.75 16.57
N LEU A 10 6.44 0.69 17.33
CA LEU A 10 7.76 0.75 16.71
C LEU A 10 8.09 -0.49 15.92
N ALA A 11 7.31 -1.56 16.09
CA ALA A 11 7.57 -2.78 15.32
C ALA A 11 7.15 -2.62 13.88
N ALA A 12 6.23 -1.72 13.61
CA ALA A 12 5.75 -1.55 12.24
C ALA A 12 5.31 -0.11 12.06
N ASP A 13 5.59 0.41 10.90
CA ASP A 13 5.11 1.71 10.49
C ASP A 13 4.30 1.49 9.23
N THR A 14 3.09 1.98 9.23
CA THR A 14 2.15 1.74 8.15
C THR A 14 1.77 3.07 7.52
N ARG A 15 1.82 3.12 6.20
CA ARG A 15 1.39 4.28 5.44
C ARG A 15 0.36 3.84 4.42
N THR A 16 -0.68 4.62 4.28
CA THR A 16 -1.71 4.36 3.31
C THR A 16 -1.86 5.55 2.40
N CYS A 17 -1.84 5.28 1.10
CA CYS A 17 -2.14 6.29 0.09
C CYS A 17 -3.55 6.05 -0.40
N VAL A 18 -4.31 7.12 -0.56
CA VAL A 18 -5.66 7.04 -1.09
C VAL A 18 -5.64 7.72 -2.44
N LEU A 19 -6.01 6.96 -3.47
CA LEU A 19 -6.04 7.47 -4.83
C LEU A 19 -7.49 7.58 -5.27
N GLU A 20 -7.92 8.80 -5.54
CA GLU A 20 -9.29 9.03 -5.97
C GLU A 20 -9.33 9.13 -7.48
N ASP A 21 -10.44 8.70 -8.04
CA ASP A 21 -10.65 8.70 -9.49
C ASP A 21 -9.55 7.91 -10.20
N ALA A 22 -9.17 6.79 -9.58
CA ALA A 22 -8.04 6.02 -10.07
C ALA A 22 -8.40 5.03 -11.15
N LEU A 23 -9.68 4.75 -11.34
CA LEU A 23 -10.09 3.80 -12.36
C LEU A 23 -9.86 4.37 -13.75
N LEU A 24 -9.31 3.54 -14.61
CA LEU A 24 -9.15 3.91 -16.01
C LEU A 24 -10.52 4.06 -16.67
N PRO A 25 -10.63 4.80 -17.78
CA PRO A 25 -11.92 4.96 -18.44
C PRO A 25 -12.60 3.63 -18.77
N ALA A 26 -11.84 2.64 -19.23
CA ALA A 26 -12.41 1.34 -19.53
C ALA A 26 -12.93 0.66 -18.27
N GLU A 27 -12.22 0.83 -17.17
CA GLU A 27 -12.66 0.25 -15.90
C GLU A 27 -13.91 0.93 -15.39
N ARG A 28 -13.99 2.25 -15.55
CA ARG A 28 -15.20 2.97 -15.15
C ARG A 28 -16.40 2.52 -15.98
N LYS A 29 -16.16 2.26 -17.25
CA LYS A 29 -17.24 1.77 -18.10
C LYS A 29 -17.76 0.41 -17.61
N LEU A 30 -16.83 -0.48 -17.26
CA LEU A 30 -17.22 -1.77 -16.72
C LEU A 30 -18.00 -1.62 -15.42
N ALA A 31 -17.56 -0.70 -14.56
CA ALA A 31 -18.23 -0.46 -13.29
C ALA A 31 -19.65 0.06 -13.52
N GLU A 32 -19.83 0.95 -14.49
CA GLU A 32 -21.15 1.48 -14.83
C GLU A 32 -22.09 0.38 -15.33
N MET A 33 -21.52 -0.62 -15.98
CA MET A 33 -22.28 -1.76 -16.44
C MET A 33 -22.53 -2.79 -15.34
N GLY A 34 -22.07 -2.53 -14.13
CA GLY A 34 -22.26 -3.45 -13.02
C GLY A 34 -21.24 -4.56 -12.94
N ASP A 35 -20.22 -4.54 -13.78
CA ASP A 35 -19.23 -5.62 -13.82
C ASP A 35 -18.06 -5.30 -12.89
N HIS A 36 -18.35 -5.19 -11.60
CA HIS A 36 -17.35 -4.84 -10.61
C HIS A 36 -16.29 -5.90 -10.46
N GLN A 37 -16.67 -7.15 -10.68
CA GLN A 37 -15.69 -8.24 -10.57
C GLN A 37 -14.59 -8.09 -11.61
N ARG A 38 -14.93 -7.72 -12.83
CA ARG A 38 -13.94 -7.56 -13.87
C ARG A 38 -13.02 -6.37 -13.58
N VAL A 39 -13.58 -5.34 -12.97
CA VAL A 39 -12.75 -4.20 -12.56
C VAL A 39 -11.74 -4.63 -11.51
N ARG A 40 -12.18 -5.41 -10.52
CA ARG A 40 -11.26 -5.89 -9.49
C ARG A 40 -10.17 -6.77 -10.07
N GLU A 41 -10.52 -7.63 -11.03
CA GLU A 41 -9.53 -8.48 -11.67
C GLU A 41 -8.52 -7.65 -12.45
N SER A 42 -8.98 -6.64 -13.14
CA SER A 42 -8.10 -5.74 -13.88
C SER A 42 -7.14 -5.02 -12.93
N ARG A 43 -7.66 -4.51 -11.83
CA ARG A 43 -6.82 -3.82 -10.86
C ARG A 43 -5.80 -4.75 -10.24
N LEU A 44 -6.19 -5.97 -9.92
CA LEU A 44 -5.28 -6.93 -9.36
C LEU A 44 -4.16 -7.28 -10.33
N ALA A 45 -4.50 -7.48 -11.59
CA ALA A 45 -3.50 -7.78 -12.61
C ALA A 45 -2.50 -6.62 -12.75
N PHE A 46 -3.02 -5.41 -12.77
CA PHE A 46 -2.16 -4.23 -12.88
C PHE A 46 -1.25 -4.10 -11.67
N GLN A 47 -1.81 -4.28 -10.49
CA GLN A 47 -1.05 -4.22 -9.25
C GLN A 47 0.05 -5.27 -9.22
N THR A 48 -0.27 -6.49 -9.64
CA THR A 48 0.71 -7.57 -9.66
C THR A 48 1.85 -7.22 -10.60
N ALA A 49 1.52 -6.63 -11.74
CA ALA A 49 2.52 -6.30 -12.74
C ALA A 49 3.43 -5.16 -12.31
N THR A 50 2.91 -4.21 -11.52
CA THR A 50 3.65 -2.98 -11.23
C THR A 50 4.11 -2.87 -9.78
N ALA A 51 3.75 -3.85 -8.93
CA ALA A 51 4.00 -3.71 -7.49
C ALA A 51 5.47 -3.50 -7.17
N GLY A 52 6.35 -4.23 -7.84
CA GLY A 52 7.78 -4.12 -7.55
C GLY A 52 8.31 -2.72 -7.80
N GLU A 53 7.93 -2.13 -8.92
CA GLU A 53 8.37 -0.78 -9.24
C GLU A 53 7.80 0.24 -8.26
N PHE A 54 6.54 0.06 -7.90
CA PHE A 54 5.88 0.98 -7.01
C PHE A 54 6.49 0.92 -5.62
N ILE A 55 6.75 -0.28 -5.14
CA ILE A 55 7.38 -0.49 -3.84
C ILE A 55 8.78 0.13 -3.84
N SER A 56 9.54 -0.08 -4.90
CA SER A 56 10.89 0.48 -4.99
C SER A 56 10.85 2.01 -4.95
N ALA A 57 9.89 2.61 -5.63
CA ALA A 57 9.76 4.06 -5.62
C ALA A 57 9.44 4.58 -4.24
N VAL A 58 8.53 3.90 -3.54
CA VAL A 58 8.15 4.30 -2.19
C VAL A 58 9.33 4.15 -1.24
N GLU A 59 10.07 3.06 -1.38
CA GLU A 59 11.26 2.85 -0.53
C GLU A 59 12.28 3.96 -0.74
N ALA A 60 12.45 4.39 -1.98
CA ALA A 60 13.39 5.46 -2.27
C ALA A 60 12.94 6.79 -1.65
N ILE A 61 11.65 7.06 -1.68
CA ILE A 61 11.12 8.30 -1.14
C ILE A 61 11.17 8.30 0.39
N VAL A 62 10.76 7.20 0.99
CA VAL A 62 10.64 7.12 2.45
C VAL A 62 11.98 6.81 3.10
N GLY A 63 12.87 6.13 2.40
CA GLY A 63 14.16 5.74 2.94
C GLY A 63 14.10 4.52 3.83
N ARG A 64 13.07 3.70 3.66
CA ARG A 64 12.89 2.50 4.47
C ARG A 64 12.41 1.37 3.59
N LYS A 65 12.72 0.15 4.03
CA LYS A 65 12.29 -1.03 3.30
C LYS A 65 10.83 -1.33 3.58
N VAL A 66 10.11 -1.68 2.53
CA VAL A 66 8.73 -2.14 2.63
C VAL A 66 8.76 -3.63 2.90
N ARG A 67 8.07 -4.05 3.96
CA ARG A 67 7.99 -5.46 4.26
C ARG A 67 6.65 -6.07 3.84
N ALA A 68 5.65 -5.25 3.61
CA ALA A 68 4.36 -5.75 3.12
C ALA A 68 3.65 -4.64 2.37
N PHE A 69 2.88 -5.04 1.38
CA PHE A 69 2.14 -4.11 0.55
C PHE A 69 0.80 -4.73 0.20
N ALA A 70 -0.24 -3.95 0.31
CA ALA A 70 -1.57 -4.38 -0.09
C ALA A 70 -2.27 -3.24 -0.80
N SER A 71 -3.11 -3.61 -1.73
CA SER A 71 -3.92 -2.64 -2.45
C SER A 71 -5.35 -3.13 -2.46
N ALA A 72 -6.26 -2.22 -2.32
CA ALA A 72 -7.68 -2.54 -2.35
C ALA A 72 -8.40 -1.45 -3.13
N THR A 73 -9.44 -1.84 -3.85
CA THR A 73 -10.19 -0.90 -4.66
C THR A 73 -11.65 -0.94 -4.26
N ASP A 74 -12.18 0.22 -3.95
CA ASP A 74 -13.62 0.37 -3.80
C ASP A 74 -14.13 0.85 -5.16
N VAL A 75 -14.70 -0.08 -5.91
CA VAL A 75 -15.09 0.20 -7.29
C VAL A 75 -16.21 1.24 -7.33
N GLY A 76 -17.17 1.12 -6.43
CA GLY A 76 -18.29 2.05 -6.43
C GLY A 76 -17.87 3.47 -6.11
N ALA A 77 -16.91 3.62 -5.23
CA ALA A 77 -16.42 4.95 -4.85
C ALA A 77 -15.32 5.44 -5.77
N ASN A 78 -14.77 4.57 -6.63
CA ASN A 78 -13.64 4.90 -7.50
C ASN A 78 -12.44 5.37 -6.68
N VAL A 79 -12.12 4.59 -5.64
CA VAL A 79 -11.02 4.90 -4.73
C VAL A 79 -10.15 3.66 -4.60
N VAL A 80 -8.85 3.88 -4.66
CA VAL A 80 -7.86 2.82 -4.45
C VAL A 80 -7.07 3.15 -3.21
N PHE A 81 -6.91 2.15 -2.35
CA PHE A 81 -6.11 2.26 -1.13
C PHE A 81 -4.84 1.45 -1.35
N GLU A 82 -3.69 2.06 -1.08
CA GLU A 82 -2.42 1.39 -1.21
C GLU A 82 -1.70 1.51 0.12
N THR A 83 -1.51 0.38 0.77
CA THR A 83 -0.99 0.36 2.14
C THR A 83 0.38 -0.32 2.15
N PHE A 84 1.32 0.34 2.79
CA PHE A 84 2.69 -0.14 2.93
C PHE A 84 3.00 -0.32 4.40
N VAL A 85 3.57 -1.45 4.74
CA VAL A 85 4.10 -1.69 6.07
C VAL A 85 5.61 -1.73 5.93
N PHE A 86 6.30 -0.91 6.69
CA PHE A 86 7.75 -0.78 6.58
C PHE A 86 8.44 -1.63 7.63
N GLU A 87 9.66 -2.01 7.32
CA GLU A 87 10.50 -2.68 8.30
C GLU A 87 10.70 -1.78 9.49
N PRO A 88 10.79 -2.36 10.68
CA PRO A 88 11.10 -1.55 11.85
C PRO A 88 12.41 -0.80 11.65
N ASP A 89 12.51 0.35 12.29
CA ASP A 89 13.76 1.07 12.29
C ASP A 89 14.71 0.37 13.23
N ILE A 90 15.60 -0.41 12.66
CA ILE A 90 16.45 -1.27 13.46
C ILE A 90 17.56 -0.51 14.17
N ARG A 91 17.70 0.75 13.90
CA ARG A 91 18.59 1.55 14.73
C ARG A 91 18.04 1.73 16.12
N GLY A 92 16.75 1.44 16.28
CA GLY A 92 16.19 1.19 17.58
C GLY A 92 15.89 2.40 18.41
N ASP A 93 16.50 3.47 18.19
CA ASP A 93 16.26 4.64 18.99
C ASP A 93 15.30 5.62 18.32
N GLY A 94 14.81 5.23 17.19
CA GLY A 94 13.92 6.11 16.46
C GLY A 94 14.61 7.30 15.88
N GLY A 95 15.89 7.34 16.00
CA GLY A 95 16.65 8.46 15.47
C GLY A 95 16.68 8.43 13.96
N PRO A 96 17.04 9.53 13.36
CA PRO A 96 17.15 9.58 11.92
C PRO A 96 18.26 8.65 11.47
N PRO A 97 18.18 8.21 10.23
CA PRO A 97 19.32 7.47 9.69
C PRO A 97 20.55 8.31 9.78
N ILE A 98 21.54 7.62 10.13
CA ILE A 98 22.79 8.32 10.18
C ILE A 98 23.08 8.78 8.79
N ARG A 99 23.18 9.63 8.66
CA ARG A 99 23.20 9.94 7.54
C ARG A 99 24.12 10.07 6.86
N GLU A 100 24.10 9.71 6.70
CA GLU A 100 24.61 9.62 6.21
C GLU A 100 24.95 10.29 5.65
N PRO A 101 25.50 10.40 5.58
CA PRO A 101 25.93 11.16 5.13
C PRO A 101 25.69 11.51 4.66
#